data_195566b0fc863c4a558dea11bf2f352c
#
_entry.id   195566b0fc863c4a558dea11bf2f352c
#
_cell.length_a   1.000
_cell.length_b   1.000
_cell.length_c   1.000
_cell.angle_alpha   90.00
_cell.angle_beta   90.00
_cell.angle_gamma   90.00
#
_symmetry.space_group_name_H-M   'P 1'
#
loop_
_entity.id
_entity.type
_entity.pdbx_description
1 polymer ?
#
loop_
_entity_poly.entity_id
_entity_poly.type
_entity_poly.pdbx_seq_one_letter_code
_entity_poly.pdbx_strand_id
1 'polypeptide(L)'
;CLVGSEMCIRDRVLRDGQQSLIATRMRLDDMLEVAKKMDQVGYWSVEMWGGATYDSCLRYLNEDPWHRLRELKKIFKKTKLQMLIRGKNLVGYKPYSDQIVKAFIEKASSNGIDVFRTFDALNDFSNIELSIKEVKKNGKHAQGAMAYTVSPVHSMNSWLDLAKQIEDAGADSVAIKDM
;
A
#
# COMPACT_ATOMS: atom_id res chain seq x y z
N CYS A 1 -11.64 6.10 -7.48
CA CYS A 1 -12.32 5.22 -8.42
C CYS A 1 -13.81 5.55 -8.42
N LEU A 2 -14.33 5.98 -9.54
CA LEU A 2 -15.78 6.14 -9.77
C LEU A 2 -16.23 4.97 -10.62
N VAL A 3 -17.05 4.10 -10.09
CA VAL A 3 -17.69 3.02 -10.83
C VAL A 3 -19.20 3.20 -10.67
N GLY A 4 -19.87 3.66 -11.73
CA GLY A 4 -21.29 3.99 -11.67
C GLY A 4 -21.56 5.16 -10.73
N SER A 5 -22.46 4.99 -9.78
CA SER A 5 -22.80 5.99 -8.75
C SER A 5 -21.99 5.86 -7.47
N GLU A 6 -21.04 4.92 -7.37
CA GLU A 6 -20.28 4.65 -6.16
C GLU A 6 -18.89 5.30 -6.18
N MET A 7 -18.55 5.97 -5.09
CA MET A 7 -17.22 6.54 -4.87
C MET A 7 -16.40 5.61 -3.97
N CYS A 8 -15.32 5.03 -4.53
CA CYS A 8 -14.41 4.18 -3.77
C CYS A 8 -13.39 5.02 -3.00
N ILE A 9 -13.70 5.42 -1.78
CA ILE A 9 -12.78 6.18 -0.93
C ILE A 9 -11.74 5.24 -0.33
N ARG A 10 -10.46 5.58 -0.51
CA ARG A 10 -9.33 4.93 0.16
C ARG A 10 -8.80 5.86 1.24
N ASP A 11 -9.06 5.53 2.49
CA ASP A 11 -8.54 6.29 3.63
C ASP A 11 -7.07 5.95 3.90
N ARG A 12 -6.29 6.94 4.37
CA ARG A 12 -4.86 6.78 4.66
C ARG A 12 -4.47 7.29 6.04
N VAL A 13 -5.42 7.58 6.91
CA VAL A 13 -5.13 8.20 8.22
C VAL A 13 -4.27 7.32 9.10
N LEU A 14 -4.46 6.00 9.08
CA LEU A 14 -3.69 5.05 9.90
C LEU A 14 -2.25 4.81 9.39
N ARG A 15 -1.91 5.28 8.19
CA ARG A 15 -0.54 5.22 7.68
C ARG A 15 0.01 6.62 7.41
N ASP A 16 -0.53 7.33 6.42
CA ASP A 16 -0.03 8.60 5.92
C ASP A 16 -0.30 9.76 6.89
N GLY A 17 -1.52 9.83 7.42
CA GLY A 17 -1.92 10.88 8.35
C GLY A 17 -1.07 10.86 9.62
N GLN A 18 -0.94 9.73 10.28
CA GLN A 18 -0.10 9.62 11.47
C GLN A 18 1.40 9.77 11.17
N GLN A 19 1.84 9.38 9.98
CA GLN A 19 3.22 9.59 9.54
C GLN A 19 3.54 11.08 9.45
N SER A 20 2.63 11.86 8.89
CA SER A 20 2.83 13.29 8.68
C SER A 20 2.65 14.11 9.97
N LEU A 21 1.69 13.75 10.82
CA LEU A 21 1.31 14.56 11.97
C LEU A 21 2.11 14.22 13.24
N ILE A 22 2.45 12.95 13.47
CA ILE A 22 3.09 12.48 14.70
C ILE A 22 4.29 11.57 14.44
N ALA A 23 4.97 11.78 13.32
CA ALA A 23 6.19 11.06 12.94
C ALA A 23 6.05 9.53 13.04
N THR A 24 4.90 8.99 12.65
CA THR A 24 4.59 7.54 12.68
C THR A 24 4.62 6.95 14.10
N ARG A 25 4.24 7.71 15.12
CA ARG A 25 4.32 7.29 16.54
C ARG A 25 2.98 6.85 17.14
N MET A 26 1.92 6.69 16.34
CA MET A 26 0.65 6.17 16.82
C MET A 26 0.80 4.70 17.23
N ARG A 27 0.42 4.38 18.47
CA ARG A 27 0.45 3.03 19.00
C ARG A 27 -0.74 2.21 18.49
N LEU A 28 -0.62 0.89 18.55
CA LEU A 28 -1.71 0.01 18.17
C LEU A 28 -2.96 0.27 19.01
N ASP A 29 -2.83 0.40 20.32
CA ASP A 29 -3.96 0.63 21.22
C ASP A 29 -4.76 1.89 20.87
N ASP A 30 -4.07 2.94 20.44
CA ASP A 30 -4.71 4.20 20.00
C ASP A 30 -5.52 4.02 18.69
N MET A 31 -5.14 3.02 17.87
CA MET A 31 -5.83 2.73 16.61
C MET A 31 -7.09 1.88 16.81
N LEU A 32 -7.13 0.99 17.82
CA LEU A 32 -8.17 -0.04 17.94
C LEU A 32 -9.57 0.55 18.11
N GLU A 33 -9.73 1.61 18.90
CA GLU A 33 -11.04 2.25 19.09
C GLU A 33 -11.55 2.94 17.83
N VAL A 34 -10.68 3.74 17.19
CA VAL A 34 -11.06 4.46 15.98
C VAL A 34 -11.29 3.51 14.81
N ALA A 35 -10.54 2.43 14.71
CA ALA A 35 -10.67 1.41 13.66
C ALA A 35 -12.08 0.80 13.63
N LYS A 36 -12.71 0.56 14.80
CA LYS A 36 -14.09 0.08 14.88
C LYS A 36 -15.09 1.03 14.24
N LYS A 37 -14.89 2.33 14.42
CA LYS A 37 -15.73 3.37 13.81
C LYS A 37 -15.45 3.49 12.32
N MET A 38 -14.16 3.44 11.93
CA MET A 38 -13.74 3.50 10.52
C MET A 38 -14.32 2.37 9.68
N ASP A 39 -14.42 1.15 10.22
CA ASP A 39 -15.02 0.00 9.51
C ASP A 39 -16.52 0.20 9.19
N GLN A 40 -17.21 1.16 9.86
CA GLN A 40 -18.61 1.48 9.63
C GLN A 40 -18.82 2.64 8.64
N VAL A 41 -17.76 3.39 8.28
CA VAL A 41 -17.86 4.57 7.40
C VAL A 41 -18.15 4.19 5.95
N GLY A 42 -17.79 2.97 5.54
CA GLY A 42 -17.98 2.51 4.17
C GLY A 42 -16.81 2.84 3.24
N TYR A 43 -15.61 3.01 3.79
CA TYR A 43 -14.40 3.11 2.96
C TYR A 43 -14.20 1.84 2.13
N TRP A 44 -13.73 2.00 0.90
CA TRP A 44 -13.34 0.87 0.07
C TRP A 44 -12.10 0.16 0.62
N SER A 45 -11.14 0.93 1.12
CA SER A 45 -9.97 0.41 1.85
C SER A 45 -9.42 1.44 2.83
N VAL A 46 -8.71 0.94 3.83
CA VAL A 46 -7.90 1.73 4.77
C VAL A 46 -6.44 1.32 4.64
N GLU A 47 -5.60 2.30 4.29
CA GLU A 47 -4.14 2.09 4.24
C GLU A 47 -3.57 2.22 5.64
N MET A 48 -3.11 1.11 6.20
CA MET A 48 -2.65 1.03 7.59
C MET A 48 -1.17 0.70 7.72
N TRP A 49 -0.51 0.30 6.62
CA TRP A 49 0.83 -0.20 6.66
C TRP A 49 1.69 0.33 5.51
N GLY A 50 2.97 0.51 5.77
CA GLY A 50 3.99 0.96 4.82
C GLY A 50 5.37 0.91 5.44
N GLY A 51 6.40 1.36 4.71
CA GLY A 51 7.78 1.29 5.18
C GLY A 51 8.04 2.00 6.49
N ALA A 52 7.62 3.27 6.60
CA ALA A 52 7.80 4.05 7.82
C ALA A 52 7.03 3.49 9.00
N THR A 53 5.82 2.98 8.78
CA THR A 53 5.01 2.35 9.83
C THR A 53 5.66 1.07 10.35
N TYR A 54 6.16 0.23 9.44
CA TYR A 54 6.86 -1.00 9.78
C TYR A 54 8.12 -0.71 10.61
N ASP A 55 8.94 0.22 10.12
CA ASP A 55 10.19 0.62 10.76
C ASP A 55 9.95 1.25 12.15
N SER A 56 8.94 2.11 12.28
CA SER A 56 8.59 2.75 13.56
C SER A 56 8.11 1.77 14.61
N CYS A 57 7.36 0.75 14.24
CA CYS A 57 6.95 -0.31 15.17
C CYS A 57 8.18 -0.93 15.85
N LEU A 58 9.20 -1.26 15.06
CA LEU A 58 10.41 -1.92 15.56
C LEU A 58 11.34 -0.97 16.32
N ARG A 59 11.59 0.24 15.79
CA ARG A 59 12.62 1.14 16.32
C ARG A 59 12.16 1.98 17.50
N TYR A 60 10.89 2.35 17.55
CA TYR A 60 10.43 3.39 18.48
C TYR A 60 9.26 2.98 19.35
N LEU A 61 8.40 2.10 18.87
CA LEU A 61 7.18 1.73 19.58
C LEU A 61 7.31 0.42 20.35
N ASN A 62 8.37 -0.36 20.07
CA ASN A 62 8.54 -1.71 20.61
C ASN A 62 7.32 -2.60 20.34
N GLU A 63 6.79 -2.50 19.12
CA GLU A 63 5.64 -3.27 18.65
C GLU A 63 6.04 -4.21 17.52
N ASP A 64 5.44 -5.42 17.51
CA ASP A 64 5.51 -6.30 16.34
C ASP A 64 4.59 -5.77 15.23
N PRO A 65 5.13 -5.35 14.06
CA PRO A 65 4.30 -4.84 12.96
C PRO A 65 3.32 -5.89 12.42
N TRP A 66 3.64 -7.17 12.49
CA TRP A 66 2.75 -8.27 12.09
C TRP A 66 1.60 -8.47 13.08
N HIS A 67 1.86 -8.31 14.37
CA HIS A 67 0.82 -8.31 15.39
C HIS A 67 -0.17 -7.16 15.15
N ARG A 68 0.35 -5.94 14.90
CA ARG A 68 -0.49 -4.78 14.53
C ARG A 68 -1.42 -5.08 13.36
N LEU A 69 -0.89 -5.68 12.28
CA LEU A 69 -1.69 -6.06 11.11
C LEU A 69 -2.81 -7.03 11.49
N ARG A 70 -2.48 -8.08 12.25
CA ARG A 70 -3.46 -9.10 12.66
C ARG A 70 -4.56 -8.54 13.56
N GLU A 71 -4.23 -7.66 14.50
CA GLU A 71 -5.22 -7.04 15.37
C GLU A 71 -6.16 -6.10 14.59
N LEU A 72 -5.63 -5.28 13.71
CA LEU A 72 -6.47 -4.44 12.85
C LEU A 72 -7.34 -5.29 11.91
N LYS A 73 -6.83 -6.40 11.38
CA LYS A 73 -7.64 -7.32 10.55
C LYS A 73 -8.79 -7.98 11.32
N LYS A 74 -8.64 -8.18 12.62
CA LYS A 74 -9.75 -8.66 13.46
C LYS A 74 -10.90 -7.64 13.55
N ILE A 75 -10.58 -6.35 13.49
CA ILE A 75 -11.55 -5.26 13.59
C ILE A 75 -12.19 -4.94 12.24
N PHE A 76 -11.36 -4.73 11.21
CA PHE A 76 -11.84 -4.41 9.87
C PHE A 76 -12.46 -5.66 9.20
N LYS A 77 -13.78 -5.74 9.25
CA LYS A 77 -14.56 -6.84 8.65
C LYS A 77 -15.17 -6.47 7.30
N LYS A 78 -15.56 -5.20 7.14
CA LYS A 78 -16.20 -4.68 5.93
C LYS A 78 -15.19 -3.98 5.02
N THR A 79 -14.23 -3.28 5.60
CA THR A 79 -13.25 -2.46 4.90
C THR A 79 -11.97 -3.25 4.62
N LYS A 80 -11.48 -3.19 3.39
CA LYS A 80 -10.22 -3.83 2.99
C LYS A 80 -9.03 -3.16 3.66
N LEU A 81 -8.04 -3.94 4.09
CA LEU A 81 -6.77 -3.40 4.57
C LEU A 81 -5.80 -3.23 3.41
N GLN A 82 -5.21 -2.06 3.34
CA GLN A 82 -4.26 -1.69 2.30
C GLN A 82 -2.88 -1.42 2.88
N MET A 83 -1.84 -1.75 2.11
CA MET A 83 -0.47 -1.34 2.40
C MET A 83 0.19 -0.66 1.20
N LEU A 84 1.22 0.14 1.49
CA LEU A 84 2.11 0.73 0.52
C LEU A 84 3.44 -0.02 0.50
N ILE A 85 3.89 -0.47 -0.67
CA ILE A 85 5.20 -1.09 -0.87
C ILE A 85 6.02 -0.34 -1.94
N ARG A 86 7.33 -0.34 -1.76
CA ARG A 86 8.29 0.35 -2.64
C ARG A 86 8.90 -0.64 -3.64
N GLY A 87 8.06 -1.25 -4.48
CA GLY A 87 8.53 -2.29 -5.41
C GLY A 87 9.38 -3.35 -4.71
N LYS A 88 10.54 -3.69 -5.27
CA LYS A 88 11.49 -4.66 -4.68
C LYS A 88 12.10 -4.22 -3.34
N ASN A 89 12.01 -2.95 -3.00
CA ASN A 89 12.46 -2.45 -1.70
C ASN A 89 11.46 -2.77 -0.57
N LEU A 90 10.25 -3.21 -0.91
CA LEU A 90 9.18 -3.57 0.02
C LEU A 90 8.92 -2.43 1.04
N VAL A 91 9.18 -2.70 2.31
CA VAL A 91 9.10 -1.72 3.41
C VAL A 91 10.48 -1.18 3.83
N GLY A 92 11.54 -1.60 3.13
CA GLY A 92 12.95 -1.24 3.41
C GLY A 92 13.48 -0.12 2.51
N TYR A 93 14.81 0.00 2.51
CA TYR A 93 15.55 1.07 1.82
C TYR A 93 16.52 0.56 0.75
N LYS A 94 16.60 -0.76 0.56
CA LYS A 94 17.42 -1.41 -0.47
C LYS A 94 16.58 -2.45 -1.19
N PRO A 95 16.85 -2.74 -2.46
CA PRO A 95 16.19 -3.82 -3.18
C PRO A 95 16.47 -5.18 -2.52
N TYR A 96 15.42 -5.96 -2.33
CA TYR A 96 15.52 -7.35 -1.89
C TYR A 96 15.52 -8.29 -3.09
N SER A 97 16.00 -9.53 -2.86
CA SER A 97 15.92 -10.57 -3.87
C SER A 97 14.46 -10.93 -4.18
N ASP A 98 14.22 -11.45 -5.37
CA ASP A 98 12.88 -11.83 -5.81
C ASP A 98 12.22 -12.85 -4.87
N GLN A 99 13.02 -13.75 -4.26
CA GLN A 99 12.52 -14.70 -3.27
C GLN A 99 11.96 -14.02 -2.02
N ILE A 100 12.66 -12.99 -1.52
CA ILE A 100 12.20 -12.22 -0.35
C ILE A 100 10.95 -11.41 -0.70
N VAL A 101 10.90 -10.81 -1.88
CA VAL A 101 9.71 -10.07 -2.35
C VAL A 101 8.49 -10.99 -2.37
N LYS A 102 8.60 -12.18 -2.95
CA LYS A 102 7.53 -13.17 -3.00
C LYS A 102 7.09 -13.61 -1.60
N ALA A 103 8.04 -14.01 -0.76
CA ALA A 103 7.74 -14.46 0.60
C ALA A 103 7.09 -13.35 1.47
N PHE A 104 7.51 -12.10 1.32
CA PHE A 104 6.93 -10.97 2.03
C PHE A 104 5.47 -10.72 1.60
N ILE A 105 5.20 -10.69 0.29
CA ILE A 105 3.85 -10.46 -0.25
C ILE A 105 2.91 -11.60 0.17
N GLU A 106 3.35 -12.84 0.05
CA GLU A 106 2.60 -14.01 0.52
C GLU A 106 2.28 -13.91 2.02
N LYS A 107 3.28 -13.57 2.83
CA LYS A 107 3.10 -13.41 4.27
C LYS A 107 2.16 -12.26 4.63
N ALA A 108 2.29 -11.11 3.98
CA ALA A 108 1.39 -9.97 4.19
C ALA A 108 -0.04 -10.30 3.76
N SER A 109 -0.21 -10.99 2.63
CA SER A 109 -1.51 -11.46 2.13
C SER A 109 -2.20 -12.41 3.11
N SER A 110 -1.46 -13.39 3.64
CA SER A 110 -1.98 -14.39 4.59
C SER A 110 -2.30 -13.78 5.97
N ASN A 111 -1.64 -12.68 6.35
CA ASN A 111 -1.91 -11.97 7.60
C ASN A 111 -2.99 -10.90 7.50
N GLY A 112 -3.55 -10.66 6.31
CA GLY A 112 -4.78 -9.87 6.18
C GLY A 112 -4.70 -8.61 5.31
N ILE A 113 -3.60 -8.36 4.60
CA ILE A 113 -3.57 -7.32 3.57
C ILE A 113 -4.41 -7.77 2.37
N ASP A 114 -5.33 -6.92 1.96
CA ASP A 114 -6.24 -7.15 0.84
C ASP A 114 -5.84 -6.35 -0.42
N VAL A 115 -5.19 -5.18 -0.22
CA VAL A 115 -4.79 -4.27 -1.29
C VAL A 115 -3.33 -3.88 -1.15
N PHE A 116 -2.55 -4.08 -2.19
CA PHE A 116 -1.16 -3.67 -2.25
C PHE A 116 -1.00 -2.51 -3.24
N ARG A 117 -0.65 -1.33 -2.73
CA ARG A 117 -0.22 -0.21 -3.56
C ARG A 117 1.28 -0.28 -3.73
N THR A 118 1.74 -0.58 -4.93
CA THR A 118 3.17 -0.62 -5.25
C THR A 118 3.57 0.60 -6.07
N PHE A 119 4.71 1.18 -5.76
CA PHE A 119 5.28 2.30 -6.49
C PHE A 119 6.79 2.25 -6.53
N ASP A 120 7.35 2.98 -7.46
CA ASP A 120 8.76 3.38 -7.49
C ASP A 120 8.85 4.91 -7.55
N ALA A 121 9.76 5.50 -6.77
CA ALA A 121 9.89 6.96 -6.70
C ALA A 121 10.37 7.59 -8.02
N LEU A 122 11.10 6.83 -8.84
CA LEU A 122 11.59 7.24 -10.16
C LEU A 122 10.73 6.69 -11.31
N ASN A 123 9.60 6.05 -10.99
CA ASN A 123 8.72 5.38 -11.95
C ASN A 123 9.41 4.26 -12.76
N ASP A 124 10.42 3.60 -12.18
CA ASP A 124 11.02 2.42 -12.80
C ASP A 124 10.04 1.24 -12.71
N PHE A 125 9.41 0.93 -13.85
CA PHE A 125 8.46 -0.16 -13.94
C PHE A 125 9.09 -1.52 -13.57
N SER A 126 10.36 -1.76 -13.92
CA SER A 126 11.06 -3.02 -13.63
C SER A 126 11.15 -3.32 -12.14
N ASN A 127 11.12 -2.27 -11.31
CA ASN A 127 11.13 -2.40 -9.85
C ASN A 127 9.76 -2.84 -9.28
N ILE A 128 8.65 -2.50 -9.94
CA ILE A 128 7.29 -2.77 -9.42
C ILE A 128 6.60 -3.99 -10.06
N GLU A 129 7.03 -4.40 -11.24
CA GLU A 129 6.42 -5.47 -12.03
C GLU A 129 6.27 -6.79 -11.25
N LEU A 130 7.36 -7.24 -10.62
CA LEU A 130 7.36 -8.46 -9.82
C LEU A 130 6.33 -8.40 -8.68
N SER A 131 6.27 -7.25 -8.00
CA SER A 131 5.33 -7.06 -6.90
C SER A 131 3.88 -7.14 -7.36
N ILE A 132 3.54 -6.53 -8.51
CA ILE A 132 2.20 -6.61 -9.11
C ILE A 132 1.83 -8.08 -9.40
N LYS A 133 2.70 -8.79 -10.11
CA LYS A 133 2.47 -10.19 -10.48
C LYS A 133 2.31 -11.10 -9.26
N GLU A 134 3.13 -10.91 -8.23
CA GLU A 134 3.07 -11.75 -7.02
C GLU A 134 1.82 -11.45 -6.18
N VAL A 135 1.38 -10.19 -6.10
CA VAL A 135 0.11 -9.81 -5.47
C VAL A 135 -1.06 -10.49 -6.17
N LYS A 136 -1.10 -10.46 -7.49
CA LYS A 136 -2.14 -11.12 -8.28
C LYS A 136 -2.16 -12.62 -8.07
N LYS A 137 -0.99 -13.26 -8.04
CA LYS A 137 -0.86 -14.70 -7.77
C LYS A 137 -1.42 -15.09 -6.41
N ASN A 138 -1.32 -14.20 -5.41
CA ASN A 138 -1.90 -14.40 -4.09
C ASN A 138 -3.40 -14.03 -4.00
N GLY A 139 -4.06 -13.73 -5.13
CA GLY A 139 -5.48 -13.41 -5.18
C GLY A 139 -5.84 -12.06 -4.53
N LYS A 140 -4.87 -11.15 -4.42
CA LYS A 140 -5.05 -9.84 -3.80
C LYS A 140 -5.15 -8.74 -4.84
N HIS A 141 -5.68 -7.57 -4.43
CA HIS A 141 -5.80 -6.40 -5.30
C HIS A 141 -4.45 -5.72 -5.47
N ALA A 142 -3.94 -5.70 -6.70
CA ALA A 142 -2.72 -4.99 -7.06
C ALA A 142 -3.05 -3.61 -7.60
N GLN A 143 -2.53 -2.57 -6.96
CA GLN A 143 -2.60 -1.19 -7.44
C GLN A 143 -1.20 -0.70 -7.79
N GLY A 144 -0.93 -0.45 -9.07
CA GLY A 144 0.28 0.25 -9.50
C GLY A 144 0.12 1.75 -9.32
N ALA A 145 1.11 2.41 -8.72
CA ALA A 145 1.06 3.85 -8.52
C ALA A 145 2.18 4.56 -9.29
N MET A 146 1.78 5.58 -10.04
CA MET A 146 2.68 6.50 -10.74
C MET A 146 3.01 7.66 -9.82
N ALA A 147 4.29 7.90 -9.54
CA ALA A 147 4.77 9.07 -8.79
C ALA A 147 4.74 10.28 -9.73
N TYR A 148 3.64 11.05 -9.66
CA TYR A 148 3.43 12.19 -10.56
C TYR A 148 4.43 13.30 -10.28
N THR A 149 4.99 13.83 -11.35
CA THR A 149 5.86 15.00 -11.32
C THR A 149 5.81 15.74 -12.64
N VAL A 150 6.22 17.01 -12.64
CA VAL A 150 6.32 17.84 -13.82
C VAL A 150 7.80 18.14 -14.08
N SER A 151 8.29 17.74 -15.25
CA SER A 151 9.66 18.04 -15.67
C SER A 151 9.79 17.97 -17.19
N PRO A 152 10.88 18.48 -17.79
CA PRO A 152 11.09 18.42 -19.24
C PRO A 152 11.11 17.00 -19.84
N VAL A 153 11.39 15.98 -19.04
CA VAL A 153 11.46 14.58 -19.50
C VAL A 153 10.13 13.81 -19.33
N HIS A 154 9.17 14.37 -18.63
CA HIS A 154 7.86 13.76 -18.42
C HIS A 154 6.84 14.34 -19.40
N SER A 155 6.45 13.55 -20.37
CA SER A 155 5.40 13.87 -21.33
C SER A 155 4.10 13.12 -21.03
N MET A 156 2.99 13.54 -21.66
CA MET A 156 1.74 12.78 -21.58
C MET A 156 1.93 11.34 -22.05
N ASN A 157 2.69 11.13 -23.12
CA ASN A 157 2.95 9.80 -23.66
C ASN A 157 3.71 8.92 -22.66
N SER A 158 4.73 9.46 -21.95
CA SER A 158 5.45 8.67 -20.93
C SER A 158 4.54 8.24 -19.79
N TRP A 159 3.55 9.05 -19.41
CA TRP A 159 2.55 8.68 -18.39
C TRP A 159 1.59 7.62 -18.89
N LEU A 160 1.13 7.72 -20.13
CA LEU A 160 0.28 6.71 -20.77
C LEU A 160 0.99 5.38 -20.94
N ASP A 161 2.26 5.40 -21.36
CA ASP A 161 3.07 4.20 -21.50
C ASP A 161 3.29 3.50 -20.15
N LEU A 162 3.57 4.25 -19.09
CA LEU A 162 3.72 3.69 -17.75
C LEU A 162 2.39 3.10 -17.24
N ALA A 163 1.27 3.79 -17.46
CA ALA A 163 -0.05 3.29 -17.09
C ALA A 163 -0.36 1.98 -17.81
N LYS A 164 -0.04 1.89 -19.10
CA LYS A 164 -0.21 0.68 -19.89
C LYS A 164 0.68 -0.47 -19.41
N GLN A 165 1.95 -0.22 -19.11
CA GLN A 165 2.83 -1.24 -18.54
C GLN A 165 2.29 -1.80 -17.22
N ILE A 166 1.73 -0.94 -16.36
CA ILE A 166 1.09 -1.35 -15.09
C ILE A 166 -0.14 -2.23 -15.36
N GLU A 167 -0.97 -1.85 -16.33
CA GLU A 167 -2.14 -2.63 -16.74
C GLU A 167 -1.74 -3.98 -17.33
N ASP A 168 -0.77 -4.00 -18.25
CA ASP A 168 -0.26 -5.21 -18.90
C ASP A 168 0.40 -6.19 -17.90
N ALA A 169 0.94 -5.70 -16.80
CA ALA A 169 1.43 -6.53 -15.69
C ALA A 169 0.29 -7.18 -14.87
N GLY A 170 -0.97 -6.84 -15.15
CA GLY A 170 -2.17 -7.39 -14.52
C GLY A 170 -2.63 -6.64 -13.26
N ALA A 171 -2.25 -5.38 -13.09
CA ALA A 171 -2.76 -4.56 -11.98
C ALA A 171 -4.28 -4.35 -12.10
N ASP A 172 -4.98 -4.40 -10.97
CA ASP A 172 -6.43 -4.18 -10.91
C ASP A 172 -6.81 -2.70 -10.96
N SER A 173 -5.87 -1.82 -10.63
CA SER A 173 -6.07 -0.37 -10.69
C SER A 173 -4.75 0.38 -10.77
N VAL A 174 -4.82 1.58 -11.34
CA VAL A 174 -3.71 2.54 -11.39
C VAL A 174 -4.02 3.70 -10.45
N ALA A 175 -3.02 4.20 -9.76
CA ALA A 175 -3.10 5.40 -8.94
C ALA A 175 -2.13 6.47 -9.42
N ILE A 176 -2.61 7.70 -9.54
CA ILE A 176 -1.75 8.87 -9.68
C ILE A 176 -1.42 9.34 -8.27
N LYS A 177 -0.13 9.34 -7.92
CA LYS A 177 0.36 9.74 -6.62
C LYS A 177 1.08 11.08 -6.78
N ASP A 178 0.39 12.14 -6.43
CA ASP A 178 0.96 13.47 -6.29
C ASP A 178 1.58 13.61 -4.90
N MET A 179 2.84 14.09 -4.82
CA MET A 179 3.63 14.12 -3.58
C MET A 179 4.11 15.52 -3.25
#